data_7556993b1e8dc3fffdf4b6d56f284bdc
#
_entry.id   7556993b1e8dc3fffdf4b6d56f284bdc
#
_cell.length_a   1.000
_cell.length_b   1.000
_cell.length_c   1.000
_cell.angle_alpha   90.00
_cell.angle_beta   90.00
_cell.angle_gamma   90.00
#
_symmetry.space_group_name_H-M   'P 1'
#
loop_
_entity.id
_entity.type
_entity.pdbx_description
1 polymer ?
#
loop_
_entity_poly.entity_id
_entity_poly.type
_entity_poly.pdbx_seq_one_letter_code
_entity_poly.pdbx_strand_id
1 'polypeptide(L)'
;YAGITIDFEGLKGDTIKQNYVTFLKELDAALPQGKTLYVCVQPDTWYTGFDYRGIGEAADKVILMAHDYQWTSVPDSYAGTTNTDSPVTPFASVYEALRDLTDPATGVADRSKLALQISFGSAGFHVDGEDRLLETTIYHPAPSTLALRLAQPDTQVVYSEEFRNPCALYTTEDGSRYKVWYENEQSVLDKVALARMFGITGVSLWRIGNIPADGAYDVWSALLTQR
;
A
#
# COMPACT_ATOMS: atom_id res chain seq x y z
N TYR A 1 -17.19 6.21 20.17
CA TYR A 1 -16.69 6.04 18.80
C TYR A 1 -17.56 6.81 17.81
N ALA A 2 -16.93 7.37 16.75
CA ALA A 2 -17.65 8.12 15.73
C ALA A 2 -18.32 7.20 14.68
N GLY A 3 -17.79 6.01 14.50
CA GLY A 3 -18.28 5.04 13.53
C GLY A 3 -17.53 3.72 13.61
N ILE A 4 -17.65 2.91 12.56
CA ILE A 4 -16.98 1.62 12.40
C ILE A 4 -16.24 1.58 11.06
N THR A 5 -15.13 0.89 11.01
CA THR A 5 -14.42 0.55 9.78
C THR A 5 -14.49 -0.98 9.58
N ILE A 6 -14.97 -1.42 8.45
CA ILE A 6 -14.98 -2.83 8.05
C ILE A 6 -13.77 -3.08 7.15
N ASP A 7 -12.97 -4.06 7.56
CA ASP A 7 -11.73 -4.45 6.88
C ASP A 7 -11.74 -5.97 6.67
N PHE A 8 -12.60 -6.44 5.76
CA PHE A 8 -12.67 -7.84 5.36
C PHE A 8 -11.83 -8.03 4.11
N GLU A 9 -10.88 -8.95 4.20
CA GLU A 9 -9.91 -9.20 3.14
C GLU A 9 -10.12 -10.55 2.45
N GLY A 10 -9.52 -10.68 1.26
CA GLY A 10 -9.51 -11.95 0.53
C GLY A 10 -10.85 -12.35 -0.08
N LEU A 11 -11.80 -11.42 -0.22
CA LEU A 11 -13.13 -11.71 -0.75
C LEU A 11 -13.06 -12.07 -2.24
N LYS A 12 -13.71 -13.20 -2.63
CA LYS A 12 -13.70 -13.71 -4.02
C LYS A 12 -15.05 -14.28 -4.42
N GLY A 13 -15.44 -14.02 -5.67
CA GLY A 13 -16.60 -14.61 -6.34
C GLY A 13 -17.89 -13.81 -6.16
N ASP A 14 -18.79 -13.98 -7.13
CA ASP A 14 -20.01 -13.15 -7.30
C ASP A 14 -20.98 -13.26 -6.12
N THR A 15 -21.14 -14.43 -5.54
CA THR A 15 -22.02 -14.61 -4.39
C THR A 15 -21.52 -13.84 -3.17
N ILE A 16 -20.22 -13.87 -2.92
CA ILE A 16 -19.59 -13.10 -1.83
C ILE A 16 -19.75 -11.61 -2.11
N LYS A 17 -19.50 -11.19 -3.36
CA LYS A 17 -19.65 -9.81 -3.83
C LYS A 17 -21.04 -9.23 -3.50
N GLN A 18 -22.10 -9.96 -3.82
CA GLN A 18 -23.48 -9.56 -3.55
C GLN A 18 -23.82 -9.56 -2.06
N ASN A 19 -23.43 -10.63 -1.36
CA ASN A 19 -23.70 -10.77 0.09
C ASN A 19 -22.97 -9.69 0.90
N TYR A 20 -21.76 -9.31 0.49
CA TYR A 20 -21.00 -8.29 1.17
C TYR A 20 -21.67 -6.91 1.09
N VAL A 21 -22.17 -6.53 -0.07
CA VAL A 21 -22.95 -5.28 -0.22
C VAL A 21 -24.22 -5.31 0.61
N THR A 22 -24.94 -6.45 0.64
CA THR A 22 -26.13 -6.62 1.48
C THR A 22 -25.79 -6.44 2.96
N PHE A 23 -24.74 -7.12 3.44
CA PHE A 23 -24.23 -6.96 4.80
C PHE A 23 -23.90 -5.50 5.15
N LEU A 24 -23.21 -4.78 4.26
CA LEU A 24 -22.86 -3.37 4.50
C LEU A 24 -24.09 -2.47 4.60
N LYS A 25 -25.10 -2.69 3.74
CA LYS A 25 -26.38 -1.94 3.79
C LYS A 25 -27.17 -2.21 5.06
N GLU A 26 -27.19 -3.47 5.52
CA GLU A 26 -27.84 -3.85 6.77
C GLU A 26 -27.10 -3.26 7.98
N LEU A 27 -25.77 -3.29 7.94
CA LEU A 27 -24.92 -2.70 8.98
C LEU A 27 -25.13 -1.19 9.08
N ASP A 28 -25.10 -0.48 7.97
CA ASP A 28 -25.34 0.98 7.93
C ASP A 28 -26.71 1.33 8.51
N ALA A 29 -27.74 0.60 8.11
CA ALA A 29 -29.10 0.79 8.64
C ALA A 29 -29.23 0.50 10.15
N ALA A 30 -28.35 -0.35 10.71
CA ALA A 30 -28.34 -0.70 12.13
C ALA A 30 -27.46 0.26 12.97
N LEU A 31 -26.61 1.04 12.34
CA LEU A 31 -25.79 2.02 13.06
C LEU A 31 -26.67 3.14 13.64
N PRO A 32 -26.37 3.59 14.88
CA PRO A 32 -27.05 4.74 15.46
C PRO A 32 -26.88 6.00 14.60
N GLN A 33 -27.90 6.85 14.57
CA GLN A 33 -27.84 8.11 13.82
C GLN A 33 -26.59 8.93 14.12
N GLY A 34 -25.91 9.39 13.07
CA GLY A 34 -24.68 10.17 13.14
C GLY A 34 -23.40 9.35 13.32
N LYS A 35 -23.50 8.02 13.22
CA LYS A 35 -22.34 7.14 13.12
C LYS A 35 -22.00 6.87 11.65
N THR A 36 -20.69 6.69 11.38
CA THR A 36 -20.20 6.49 10.01
C THR A 36 -19.75 5.04 9.77
N LEU A 37 -19.96 4.59 8.54
CA LEU A 37 -19.46 3.31 8.04
C LEU A 37 -18.31 3.57 7.04
N TYR A 38 -17.11 3.12 7.40
CA TYR A 38 -15.96 3.10 6.51
C TYR A 38 -15.68 1.66 6.07
N VAL A 39 -15.24 1.48 4.83
CA VAL A 39 -14.97 0.16 4.26
C VAL A 39 -13.61 0.16 3.57
N CYS A 40 -12.72 -0.74 3.98
CA CYS A 40 -11.49 -1.04 3.28
C CYS A 40 -11.78 -2.01 2.12
N VAL A 41 -11.16 -1.77 0.97
CA VAL A 41 -11.28 -2.61 -0.22
C VAL A 41 -9.92 -2.92 -0.80
N GLN A 42 -9.75 -4.16 -1.28
CA GLN A 42 -8.55 -4.60 -1.98
C GLN A 42 -8.69 -4.38 -3.49
N PRO A 43 -7.58 -4.33 -4.25
CA PRO A 43 -7.62 -4.26 -5.70
C PRO A 43 -8.37 -5.44 -6.32
N ASP A 44 -9.26 -5.17 -7.29
CA ASP A 44 -10.10 -6.19 -7.96
C ASP A 44 -9.27 -7.21 -8.75
N THR A 45 -8.06 -6.87 -9.15
CA THR A 45 -7.14 -7.76 -9.87
C THR A 45 -6.92 -9.10 -9.16
N TRP A 46 -6.98 -9.11 -7.82
CA TRP A 46 -6.76 -10.32 -7.02
C TRP A 46 -7.97 -10.81 -6.23
N TYR A 47 -8.88 -9.87 -5.91
CA TYR A 47 -9.99 -10.10 -5.01
C TYR A 47 -11.32 -9.65 -5.62
N THR A 48 -11.86 -10.48 -6.49
CA THR A 48 -13.07 -10.21 -7.29
C THR A 48 -14.37 -10.12 -6.49
N GLY A 49 -14.31 -10.26 -5.17
CA GLY A 49 -15.46 -10.19 -4.26
C GLY A 49 -15.88 -8.78 -3.83
N PHE A 50 -15.24 -7.73 -4.34
CA PHE A 50 -15.60 -6.34 -4.04
C PHE A 50 -16.45 -5.74 -5.17
N ASP A 51 -17.68 -5.36 -4.88
CA ASP A 51 -18.51 -4.52 -5.73
C ASP A 51 -18.27 -3.06 -5.36
N TYR A 52 -17.31 -2.40 -6.01
CA TYR A 52 -16.94 -1.02 -5.68
C TYR A 52 -18.14 -0.07 -5.78
N ARG A 53 -19.03 -0.27 -6.78
CA ARG A 53 -20.24 0.53 -6.94
C ARG A 53 -21.17 0.37 -5.74
N GLY A 54 -21.54 -0.86 -5.43
CA GLY A 54 -22.46 -1.18 -4.34
C GLY A 54 -21.89 -0.81 -2.96
N ILE A 55 -20.58 -1.00 -2.77
CA ILE A 55 -19.87 -0.59 -1.54
C ILE A 55 -19.88 0.94 -1.39
N GLY A 56 -19.60 1.67 -2.48
CA GLY A 56 -19.63 3.14 -2.47
C GLY A 56 -21.01 3.73 -2.21
N GLU A 57 -22.09 3.02 -2.58
CA GLU A 57 -23.46 3.39 -2.22
C GLU A 57 -23.75 3.20 -0.72
N ALA A 58 -23.23 2.14 -0.12
CA ALA A 58 -23.49 1.77 1.28
C ALA A 58 -22.61 2.52 2.28
N ALA A 59 -21.35 2.80 1.93
CA ALA A 59 -20.36 3.35 2.86
C ALA A 59 -20.30 4.89 2.81
N ASP A 60 -19.92 5.50 3.94
CA ASP A 60 -19.57 6.93 3.99
C ASP A 60 -18.17 7.19 3.44
N LYS A 61 -17.26 6.21 3.59
CA LYS A 61 -15.89 6.27 3.08
C LYS A 61 -15.45 4.90 2.57
N VAL A 62 -14.76 4.88 1.43
CA VAL A 62 -14.13 3.67 0.86
C VAL A 62 -12.62 3.91 0.81
N ILE A 63 -11.86 3.01 1.43
CA ILE A 63 -10.41 3.08 1.58
C ILE A 63 -9.80 2.00 0.68
N LEU A 64 -9.10 2.40 -0.37
CA LEU A 64 -8.40 1.48 -1.27
C LEU A 64 -7.05 1.07 -0.69
N MET A 65 -6.88 -0.20 -0.41
CA MET A 65 -5.62 -0.82 0.04
C MET A 65 -4.78 -1.23 -1.18
N ALA A 66 -4.24 -0.25 -1.93
CA ALA A 66 -3.41 -0.49 -3.11
C ALA A 66 -1.94 -0.72 -2.70
N HIS A 67 -1.69 -1.77 -1.92
CA HIS A 67 -0.38 -2.15 -1.39
C HIS A 67 -0.26 -3.67 -1.23
N ASP A 68 0.86 -4.13 -0.68
CA ASP A 68 1.23 -5.54 -0.50
C ASP A 68 1.37 -6.30 -1.83
N TYR A 69 1.87 -5.58 -2.87
CA TYR A 69 2.14 -6.15 -4.19
C TYR A 69 3.45 -6.93 -4.28
N GLN A 70 4.31 -6.85 -3.26
CA GLN A 70 5.56 -7.61 -3.22
C GLN A 70 5.29 -9.11 -3.27
N TRP A 71 6.25 -9.85 -3.78
CA TRP A 71 6.21 -11.30 -3.75
C TRP A 71 6.05 -11.79 -2.30
N THR A 72 5.38 -12.92 -2.13
CA THR A 72 5.34 -13.63 -0.84
C THR A 72 6.60 -14.45 -0.59
N SER A 73 7.27 -14.83 -1.67
CA SER A 73 8.62 -15.43 -1.71
C SER A 73 9.24 -15.11 -3.07
N VAL A 74 10.56 -15.08 -3.13
CA VAL A 74 11.26 -14.92 -4.42
C VAL A 74 10.94 -16.13 -5.30
N PRO A 75 10.47 -15.93 -6.56
CA PRO A 75 10.27 -17.04 -7.49
C PRO A 75 11.59 -17.77 -7.78
N ASP A 76 11.56 -19.10 -7.87
CA ASP A 76 12.74 -19.93 -8.10
C ASP A 76 13.54 -19.52 -9.36
N SER A 77 12.83 -19.01 -10.38
CA SER A 77 13.45 -18.51 -11.62
C SER A 77 14.36 -17.29 -11.41
N TYR A 78 14.26 -16.61 -10.28
CA TYR A 78 15.08 -15.45 -9.95
C TYR A 78 16.22 -15.76 -8.98
N ALA A 79 16.30 -16.98 -8.43
CA ALA A 79 17.40 -17.40 -7.57
C ALA A 79 18.76 -17.20 -8.28
N GLY A 80 19.71 -16.55 -7.62
CA GLY A 80 21.03 -16.22 -8.16
C GLY A 80 21.04 -15.12 -9.23
N THR A 81 19.90 -14.48 -9.54
CA THR A 81 19.83 -13.29 -10.42
C THR A 81 19.82 -12.02 -9.60
N THR A 82 19.95 -10.86 -10.27
CA THR A 82 19.87 -9.54 -9.64
C THR A 82 18.44 -8.98 -9.57
N ASN A 83 17.43 -9.77 -9.98
CA ASN A 83 16.05 -9.30 -10.00
C ASN A 83 15.48 -9.27 -8.57
N THR A 84 15.33 -8.07 -8.04
CA THR A 84 14.71 -7.75 -6.75
C THR A 84 13.51 -6.79 -6.93
N ASP A 85 12.92 -6.74 -8.14
CA ASP A 85 11.92 -5.75 -8.55
C ASP A 85 10.53 -6.10 -8.01
N SER A 86 10.39 -5.99 -6.69
CA SER A 86 9.16 -6.33 -5.97
C SER A 86 8.89 -5.37 -4.82
N PRO A 87 8.63 -4.10 -5.10
CA PRO A 87 8.24 -3.13 -4.07
C PRO A 87 6.83 -3.40 -3.54
N VAL A 88 6.55 -2.92 -2.32
CA VAL A 88 5.26 -3.07 -1.64
C VAL A 88 4.13 -2.34 -2.37
N THR A 89 4.45 -1.20 -3.01
CA THR A 89 3.48 -0.30 -3.64
C THR A 89 3.98 0.22 -4.99
N PRO A 90 4.16 -0.65 -6.01
CA PRO A 90 4.63 -0.22 -7.33
C PRO A 90 3.60 0.71 -7.99
N PHE A 91 4.06 1.84 -8.53
CA PHE A 91 3.23 2.92 -9.05
C PHE A 91 2.21 2.46 -10.11
N ALA A 92 2.61 1.59 -11.03
CA ALA A 92 1.72 1.06 -12.06
C ALA A 92 0.55 0.27 -11.47
N SER A 93 0.81 -0.55 -10.43
CA SER A 93 -0.25 -1.31 -9.76
C SER A 93 -1.21 -0.42 -8.97
N VAL A 94 -0.68 0.63 -8.34
CA VAL A 94 -1.52 1.66 -7.68
C VAL A 94 -2.39 2.39 -8.72
N TYR A 95 -1.84 2.73 -9.89
CA TYR A 95 -2.58 3.34 -10.99
C TYR A 95 -3.73 2.43 -11.46
N GLU A 96 -3.47 1.15 -11.70
CA GLU A 96 -4.50 0.20 -12.14
C GLU A 96 -5.62 0.06 -11.09
N ALA A 97 -5.27 -0.09 -9.82
CA ALA A 97 -6.25 -0.17 -8.74
C ALA A 97 -7.12 1.10 -8.63
N LEU A 98 -6.52 2.29 -8.78
CA LEU A 98 -7.26 3.56 -8.80
C LEU A 98 -8.17 3.67 -10.03
N ARG A 99 -7.71 3.26 -11.21
CA ARG A 99 -8.51 3.22 -12.44
C ARG A 99 -9.76 2.34 -12.25
N ASP A 100 -9.59 1.15 -11.70
CA ASP A 100 -10.68 0.19 -11.52
C ASP A 100 -11.66 0.66 -10.43
N LEU A 101 -11.14 1.18 -9.29
CA LEU A 101 -11.98 1.76 -8.24
C LEU A 101 -12.83 2.94 -8.73
N THR A 102 -12.32 3.64 -9.74
CA THR A 102 -12.94 4.85 -10.27
C THR A 102 -13.58 4.67 -11.64
N ASP A 103 -13.73 3.44 -12.11
CA ASP A 103 -14.38 3.14 -13.39
C ASP A 103 -15.80 3.72 -13.43
N PRO A 104 -16.22 4.41 -14.53
CA PRO A 104 -17.54 5.04 -14.61
C PRO A 104 -18.70 4.05 -14.50
N ALA A 105 -18.53 2.79 -14.91
CA ALA A 105 -19.57 1.78 -14.89
C ALA A 105 -19.62 0.97 -13.60
N THR A 106 -18.46 0.59 -13.05
CA THR A 106 -18.32 -0.38 -11.96
C THR A 106 -17.70 0.19 -10.69
N GLY A 107 -17.01 1.30 -10.77
CA GLY A 107 -16.33 1.93 -9.65
C GLY A 107 -17.25 2.78 -8.76
N VAL A 108 -16.69 3.30 -7.69
CA VAL A 108 -17.36 4.21 -6.77
C VAL A 108 -17.70 5.52 -7.48
N ALA A 109 -18.98 5.89 -7.49
CA ALA A 109 -19.45 7.07 -8.23
C ALA A 109 -19.03 8.40 -7.57
N ASP A 110 -19.11 8.48 -6.24
CA ASP A 110 -18.77 9.68 -5.47
C ASP A 110 -17.30 9.64 -5.04
N ARG A 111 -16.46 10.37 -5.75
CA ARG A 111 -15.01 10.47 -5.47
C ARG A 111 -14.68 11.06 -4.10
N SER A 112 -15.57 11.88 -3.54
CA SER A 112 -15.36 12.48 -2.21
C SER A 112 -15.34 11.45 -1.08
N LYS A 113 -15.92 10.28 -1.32
CA LYS A 113 -15.89 9.14 -0.40
C LYS A 113 -14.58 8.36 -0.42
N LEU A 114 -13.72 8.56 -1.43
CA LEU A 114 -12.53 7.74 -1.64
C LEU A 114 -11.32 8.22 -0.86
N ALA A 115 -10.54 7.25 -0.38
CA ALA A 115 -9.21 7.47 0.15
C ALA A 115 -8.24 6.41 -0.40
N LEU A 116 -7.03 6.83 -0.79
CA LEU A 116 -5.93 5.91 -1.08
C LEU A 116 -5.20 5.59 0.22
N GLN A 117 -5.05 4.31 0.53
CA GLN A 117 -4.21 3.87 1.64
C GLN A 117 -2.78 3.66 1.15
N ILE A 118 -1.83 4.26 1.87
CA ILE A 118 -0.39 4.11 1.65
C ILE A 118 0.16 3.21 2.75
N SER A 119 0.87 2.14 2.35
CA SER A 119 1.52 1.23 3.28
C SER A 119 2.97 1.65 3.51
N PHE A 120 3.41 1.64 4.75
CA PHE A 120 4.81 1.82 5.16
C PHE A 120 5.47 0.47 5.47
N GLY A 121 5.00 -0.58 4.84
CA GLY A 121 5.71 -1.85 4.77
C GLY A 121 7.00 -1.75 3.97
N SER A 122 7.85 -2.74 4.10
CA SER A 122 9.09 -2.86 3.35
C SER A 122 9.29 -4.29 2.86
N ALA A 123 10.00 -4.45 1.75
CA ALA A 123 10.35 -5.75 1.19
C ALA A 123 11.86 -5.79 0.93
N GLY A 124 12.56 -6.65 1.66
CA GLY A 124 14.01 -6.78 1.65
C GLY A 124 14.47 -8.11 1.07
N PHE A 125 15.57 -8.07 0.34
CA PHE A 125 16.17 -9.19 -0.37
C PHE A 125 17.62 -9.34 0.06
N HIS A 126 17.99 -10.52 0.53
CA HIS A 126 19.39 -10.86 0.85
C HIS A 126 20.15 -11.11 -0.46
N VAL A 127 21.22 -10.37 -0.67
CA VAL A 127 21.99 -10.37 -1.92
C VAL A 127 23.49 -10.53 -1.67
N ASP A 128 24.23 -11.00 -2.68
CA ASP A 128 25.69 -11.08 -2.65
C ASP A 128 26.36 -9.74 -3.03
N GLY A 129 27.69 -9.76 -3.19
CA GLY A 129 28.49 -8.58 -3.58
C GLY A 129 28.21 -8.05 -4.98
N GLU A 130 27.59 -8.82 -5.85
CA GLU A 130 27.11 -8.45 -7.20
C GLU A 130 25.58 -8.25 -7.26
N ASP A 131 24.93 -8.06 -6.10
CA ASP A 131 23.50 -7.85 -5.94
C ASP A 131 22.61 -9.02 -6.40
N ARG A 132 23.16 -10.25 -6.47
CA ARG A 132 22.39 -11.45 -6.81
C ARG A 132 21.69 -12.02 -5.58
N LEU A 133 20.47 -12.47 -5.75
CA LEU A 133 19.64 -13.09 -4.71
C LEU A 133 20.29 -14.36 -4.16
N LEU A 134 20.47 -14.40 -2.84
CA LEU A 134 21.05 -15.52 -2.12
C LEU A 134 20.02 -16.52 -1.59
N GLU A 135 18.78 -16.05 -1.40
CA GLU A 135 17.70 -16.87 -0.83
C GLU A 135 16.33 -16.47 -1.36
N THR A 136 15.33 -17.32 -1.13
CA THR A 136 13.95 -17.08 -1.56
C THR A 136 13.09 -16.37 -0.52
N THR A 137 13.58 -16.23 0.70
CA THR A 137 12.89 -15.53 1.79
C THR A 137 12.93 -14.01 1.56
N ILE A 138 11.78 -13.35 1.73
CA ILE A 138 11.70 -11.89 1.72
C ILE A 138 11.77 -11.41 3.17
N TYR A 139 12.67 -10.49 3.42
CA TYR A 139 12.88 -9.88 4.71
C TYR A 139 12.02 -8.63 4.86
N HIS A 140 11.36 -8.49 6.00
CA HIS A 140 10.54 -7.32 6.32
C HIS A 140 11.14 -6.62 7.55
N PRO A 141 12.12 -5.71 7.35
CA PRO A 141 12.74 -5.01 8.48
C PRO A 141 11.71 -4.22 9.27
N ALA A 142 11.83 -4.26 10.59
CA ALA A 142 11.06 -3.37 11.44
C ALA A 142 11.37 -1.90 11.07
N PRO A 143 10.40 -0.97 11.17
CA PRO A 143 10.61 0.44 10.80
C PRO A 143 11.79 1.10 11.50
N SER A 144 12.00 0.80 12.77
CA SER A 144 13.17 1.28 13.54
C SER A 144 14.49 0.73 13.01
N THR A 145 14.52 -0.55 12.59
CA THR A 145 15.70 -1.15 11.97
C THR A 145 16.01 -0.49 10.64
N LEU A 146 15.00 -0.29 9.80
CA LEU A 146 15.17 0.40 8.51
C LEU A 146 15.68 1.83 8.72
N ALA A 147 15.11 2.60 9.65
CA ALA A 147 15.54 3.95 9.96
C ALA A 147 17.01 3.99 10.40
N LEU A 148 17.44 3.05 11.26
CA LEU A 148 18.85 2.92 11.66
C LEU A 148 19.78 2.61 10.48
N ARG A 149 19.36 1.77 9.54
CA ARG A 149 20.14 1.46 8.33
C ARG A 149 20.22 2.64 7.38
N LEU A 150 19.11 3.34 7.15
CA LEU A 150 19.09 4.56 6.32
C LEU A 150 19.98 5.68 6.85
N ALA A 151 20.21 5.74 8.17
CA ALA A 151 21.09 6.72 8.79
C ALA A 151 22.60 6.36 8.68
N GLN A 152 22.95 5.16 8.21
CA GLN A 152 24.35 4.77 8.05
C GLN A 152 24.98 5.43 6.81
N PRO A 153 26.23 5.91 6.89
CA PRO A 153 26.86 6.64 5.79
C PRO A 153 27.19 5.78 4.56
N ASP A 154 27.23 4.47 4.70
CA ASP A 154 27.49 3.49 3.65
C ASP A 154 26.21 2.94 2.99
N THR A 155 25.02 3.30 3.50
CA THR A 155 23.75 2.96 2.85
C THR A 155 23.57 3.77 1.58
N GLN A 156 23.36 3.06 0.48
CA GLN A 156 23.01 3.67 -0.81
C GLN A 156 21.51 3.64 -1.00
N VAL A 157 20.92 4.77 -1.37
CA VAL A 157 19.50 4.88 -1.69
C VAL A 157 19.35 5.30 -3.14
N VAL A 158 18.61 4.51 -3.91
CA VAL A 158 18.26 4.81 -5.31
C VAL A 158 16.74 4.92 -5.41
N TYR A 159 16.26 5.99 -6.03
CA TYR A 159 14.84 6.12 -6.36
C TYR A 159 14.57 5.51 -7.72
N SER A 160 13.65 4.54 -7.77
CA SER A 160 13.23 3.93 -9.04
C SER A 160 12.18 4.80 -9.72
N GLU A 161 12.50 5.28 -10.90
CA GLU A 161 11.55 6.03 -11.74
C GLU A 161 10.41 5.15 -12.26
N GLU A 162 10.65 3.85 -12.42
CA GLU A 162 9.65 2.88 -12.85
C GLU A 162 8.62 2.60 -11.76
N PHE A 163 9.11 2.25 -10.57
CA PHE A 163 8.22 1.87 -9.46
C PHE A 163 7.76 3.06 -8.63
N ARG A 164 8.40 4.23 -8.77
CA ARG A 164 8.20 5.39 -7.90
C ARG A 164 8.33 5.03 -6.42
N ASN A 165 9.35 4.23 -6.13
CA ASN A 165 9.73 3.78 -4.79
C ASN A 165 11.24 3.91 -4.59
N PRO A 166 11.70 4.27 -3.38
CA PRO A 166 13.11 4.17 -3.02
C PRO A 166 13.49 2.72 -2.73
N CYS A 167 14.73 2.38 -3.09
CA CYS A 167 15.39 1.11 -2.74
C CYS A 167 16.69 1.44 -2.01
N ALA A 168 16.83 0.93 -0.78
CA ALA A 168 18.05 1.05 0.00
C ALA A 168 18.92 -0.20 -0.17
N LEU A 169 20.22 0.00 -0.32
CA LEU A 169 21.24 -1.05 -0.36
C LEU A 169 22.21 -0.82 0.79
N TYR A 170 22.33 -1.78 1.70
CA TYR A 170 23.20 -1.68 2.87
C TYR A 170 23.81 -3.02 3.24
N THR A 171 24.88 -2.98 4.02
CA THR A 171 25.54 -4.16 4.62
C THR A 171 25.36 -4.11 6.14
N THR A 172 25.03 -5.23 6.73
CA THR A 172 24.90 -5.39 8.18
C THR A 172 26.26 -5.68 8.82
N GLU A 173 26.36 -5.60 10.15
CA GLU A 173 27.60 -5.79 10.89
C GLU A 173 28.22 -7.17 10.72
N ASP A 174 27.39 -8.20 10.44
CA ASP A 174 27.82 -9.57 10.15
C ASP A 174 28.25 -9.79 8.69
N GLY A 175 28.22 -8.74 7.87
CA GLY A 175 28.61 -8.76 6.47
C GLY A 175 27.47 -9.14 5.51
N SER A 176 26.26 -9.39 5.99
CA SER A 176 25.09 -9.67 5.13
C SER A 176 24.66 -8.40 4.40
N ARG A 177 24.32 -8.53 3.12
CA ARG A 177 23.96 -7.41 2.24
C ARG A 177 22.49 -7.50 1.84
N TYR A 178 21.75 -6.38 1.92
CA TYR A 178 20.31 -6.33 1.66
C TYR A 178 19.95 -5.21 0.71
N LYS A 179 19.03 -5.48 -0.24
CA LYS A 179 18.26 -4.49 -1.01
C LYS A 179 16.87 -4.42 -0.42
N VAL A 180 16.40 -3.22 -0.05
CA VAL A 180 15.12 -3.04 0.65
C VAL A 180 14.30 -1.95 -0.01
N TRP A 181 13.13 -2.32 -0.55
CA TRP A 181 12.10 -1.40 -1.03
C TRP A 181 11.29 -0.86 0.14
N TYR A 182 10.99 0.44 0.13
CA TYR A 182 10.23 1.12 1.19
C TYR A 182 9.49 2.35 0.65
N GLU A 183 8.84 3.12 1.52
CA GLU A 183 8.22 4.41 1.20
C GLU A 183 8.99 5.56 1.86
N ASN A 184 9.17 6.65 1.11
CA ASN A 184 9.69 7.93 1.60
C ASN A 184 8.75 9.08 1.19
N GLU A 185 9.14 10.33 1.47
CA GLU A 185 8.36 11.52 1.13
C GLU A 185 8.00 11.58 -0.35
N GLN A 186 8.97 11.36 -1.23
CA GLN A 186 8.78 11.45 -2.68
C GLN A 186 7.80 10.39 -3.18
N SER A 187 7.99 9.12 -2.78
CA SER A 187 7.12 8.03 -3.21
C SER A 187 5.69 8.19 -2.71
N VAL A 188 5.51 8.73 -1.50
CA VAL A 188 4.20 9.07 -0.96
C VAL A 188 3.56 10.21 -1.75
N LEU A 189 4.31 11.28 -2.04
CA LEU A 189 3.80 12.42 -2.81
C LEU A 189 3.43 12.05 -4.25
N ASP A 190 4.21 11.19 -4.90
CA ASP A 190 3.91 10.68 -6.23
C ASP A 190 2.57 9.93 -6.25
N LYS A 191 2.31 9.08 -5.25
CA LYS A 191 1.05 8.34 -5.12
C LYS A 191 -0.14 9.23 -4.75
N VAL A 192 0.07 10.24 -3.90
CA VAL A 192 -0.96 11.24 -3.57
C VAL A 192 -1.29 12.08 -4.81
N ALA A 193 -0.29 12.49 -5.58
CA ALA A 193 -0.51 13.20 -6.84
C ALA A 193 -1.28 12.34 -7.85
N LEU A 194 -0.95 11.06 -7.95
CA LEU A 194 -1.69 10.11 -8.78
C LEU A 194 -3.15 10.00 -8.35
N ALA A 195 -3.42 9.81 -7.05
CA ALA A 195 -4.81 9.74 -6.54
C ALA A 195 -5.62 11.00 -6.87
N ARG A 196 -5.00 12.18 -6.79
CA ARG A 196 -5.64 13.46 -7.17
C ARG A 196 -6.00 13.53 -8.64
N MET A 197 -5.23 12.92 -9.54
CA MET A 197 -5.59 12.83 -10.96
C MET A 197 -6.89 12.05 -11.18
N PHE A 198 -7.23 11.14 -10.29
CA PHE A 198 -8.51 10.43 -10.25
C PHE A 198 -9.59 11.14 -9.43
N GLY A 199 -9.35 12.36 -8.97
CA GLY A 199 -10.29 13.14 -8.15
C GLY A 199 -10.37 12.69 -6.68
N ILE A 200 -9.38 11.95 -6.20
CA ILE A 200 -9.33 11.42 -4.83
C ILE A 200 -8.43 12.33 -3.99
N THR A 201 -8.97 12.86 -2.90
CA THR A 201 -8.24 13.73 -1.96
C THR A 201 -8.03 13.09 -0.58
N GLY A 202 -8.73 12.00 -0.30
CA GLY A 202 -8.57 11.24 0.94
C GLY A 202 -7.28 10.41 0.95
N VAL A 203 -6.58 10.43 2.08
CA VAL A 203 -5.38 9.60 2.32
C VAL A 203 -5.57 8.82 3.61
N SER A 204 -5.26 7.54 3.58
CA SER A 204 -5.15 6.65 4.73
C SER A 204 -3.72 6.14 4.84
N LEU A 205 -3.26 5.85 6.03
CA LEU A 205 -1.87 5.39 6.26
C LEU A 205 -1.86 4.04 6.98
N TRP A 206 -1.20 3.05 6.41
CA TRP A 206 -0.96 1.74 7.00
C TRP A 206 0.52 1.55 7.31
N ARG A 207 0.94 1.64 8.53
CA ARG A 207 0.20 2.09 9.70
C ARG A 207 1.08 3.06 10.49
N ILE A 208 0.49 3.81 11.41
CA ILE A 208 1.19 4.81 12.22
C ILE A 208 2.47 4.25 12.86
N GLY A 209 2.45 3.04 13.41
CA GLY A 209 3.62 2.40 14.01
C GLY A 209 4.76 2.05 13.05
N ASN A 210 4.53 2.15 11.73
CA ASN A 210 5.54 1.89 10.71
C ASN A 210 6.20 3.18 10.18
N ILE A 211 5.73 4.35 10.62
CA ILE A 211 6.28 5.64 10.22
C ILE A 211 7.24 6.10 11.32
N PRO A 212 8.54 6.32 11.02
CA PRO A 212 9.50 6.82 12.00
C PRO A 212 9.04 8.16 12.61
N ALA A 213 9.16 8.30 13.93
CA ALA A 213 8.77 9.52 14.62
C ALA A 213 9.83 10.64 14.48
N ASP A 214 11.09 10.23 14.31
CA ASP A 214 12.27 11.08 14.21
C ASP A 214 13.15 10.50 13.10
N GLY A 215 12.90 10.89 11.86
CA GLY A 215 13.34 9.98 10.92
C GLY A 215 14.29 10.39 9.87
N ALA A 216 14.78 9.38 9.23
CA ALA A 216 15.49 9.46 7.98
C ALA A 216 14.62 10.10 6.87
N TYR A 217 13.31 10.29 7.11
CA TYR A 217 12.37 10.96 6.20
C TYR A 217 11.12 11.47 6.95
N ASP A 218 10.60 12.63 6.52
CA ASP A 218 9.46 13.32 7.16
C ASP A 218 8.20 13.27 6.27
N VAL A 219 7.55 12.12 6.26
CA VAL A 219 6.31 11.90 5.53
C VAL A 219 5.17 12.79 6.01
N TRP A 220 5.15 13.10 7.32
CA TRP A 220 4.09 13.91 7.92
C TRP A 220 4.09 15.33 7.38
N SER A 221 5.25 16.00 7.38
CA SER A 221 5.39 17.32 6.79
C SER A 221 5.09 17.32 5.30
N ALA A 222 5.54 16.29 4.58
CA ALA A 222 5.24 16.14 3.16
C ALA A 222 3.73 16.07 2.88
N LEU A 223 2.96 15.28 3.64
CA LEU A 223 1.51 15.19 3.50
C LEU A 223 0.78 16.48 3.91
N LEU A 224 1.24 17.15 4.96
CA LEU A 224 0.61 18.39 5.44
C LEU A 224 0.80 19.58 4.48
N THR A 225 1.89 19.62 3.73
CA THR A 225 2.15 20.68 2.72
C THR A 225 1.30 20.54 1.46
N GLN A 226 0.59 19.44 1.29
CA GLN A 226 -0.25 19.15 0.13
C GLN A 226 -1.73 19.61 0.28
N ARG A 227 -2.03 20.43 1.28
CA ARG A 227 -3.39 20.97 1.51
C ARG A 227 -3.80 22.02 0.49
#